data_743eebe995b7e2b74453fb1ff199361f
#
_entry.id   743eebe995b7e2b74453fb1ff199361f
#
_cell.length_a   1.000
_cell.length_b   1.000
_cell.length_c   1.000
_cell.angle_alpha   90.00
_cell.angle_beta   90.00
_cell.angle_gamma   90.00
#
_symmetry.space_group_name_H-M   'P 1'
#
loop_
_entity.id
_entity.type
_entity.pdbx_description
1 polymer ?
#
loop_
_entity_poly.entity_id
_entity_poly.type
_entity_poly.pdbx_seq_one_letter_code
_entity_poly.pdbx_strand_id
1 'polypeptide(L)'
;CLVGSEMCIRDSFRGVGTVVSKLFNIVNPDRAYFGQKDAQQLAIIKRMVRDLNFDIEIVGCPIVREEDGLAKSSRNTYLSKDERKAALILSKAVKLGEDMAKAGEKDTDKIVSEMIKLIETEPMAKIDYVQAVDAVSVKPVKEMTAPVLVAMAVYIGKTRLIDNFIYEG
;
A
#
# COMPACT_ATOMS: atom_id res chain seq x y z
N CYS A 1 -4.95 15.00 9.15
CA CYS A 1 -5.23 15.44 7.81
C CYS A 1 -5.47 14.21 6.94
N LEU A 2 -6.70 14.00 6.65
CA LEU A 2 -7.14 12.82 5.93
C LEU A 2 -7.84 13.28 4.68
N VAL A 3 -7.50 12.63 3.60
CA VAL A 3 -8.27 12.61 2.38
C VAL A 3 -8.34 13.95 1.63
N GLY A 4 -7.77 13.94 0.47
CA GLY A 4 -8.22 14.75 -0.62
C GLY A 4 -7.53 16.05 -0.87
N SER A 5 -6.59 16.52 -0.07
CA SER A 5 -5.72 17.57 -0.56
C SER A 5 -4.31 17.01 -0.83
N GLU A 6 -3.82 17.19 -2.05
CA GLU A 6 -2.42 16.91 -2.40
C GLU A 6 -1.45 17.52 -1.37
N MET A 7 -1.81 18.64 -0.79
CA MET A 7 -1.06 19.32 0.25
C MET A 7 -0.91 18.50 1.52
N CYS A 8 -1.96 17.78 1.93
CA CYS A 8 -1.96 16.94 3.13
C CYS A 8 -1.11 15.69 2.98
N ILE A 9 -1.19 15.04 1.83
CA ILE A 9 -0.33 13.89 1.48
C ILE A 9 1.12 14.36 1.41
N ARG A 10 1.38 15.47 0.74
CA ARG A 10 2.72 16.07 0.62
C ARG A 10 3.31 16.42 1.96
N ASP A 11 2.57 17.06 2.86
CA ASP A 11 3.04 17.44 4.19
C ASP A 11 3.30 16.22 5.09
N SER A 12 2.47 15.18 5.00
CA SER A 12 2.71 13.93 5.71
C SER A 12 4.02 13.27 5.26
N PHE A 13 4.28 13.17 3.96
CA PHE A 13 5.52 12.60 3.44
C PHE A 13 6.75 13.49 3.67
N ARG A 14 6.62 14.82 3.67
CA ARG A 14 7.70 15.73 4.10
C ARG A 14 8.07 15.47 5.56
N GLY A 15 7.10 15.28 6.44
CA GLY A 15 7.33 14.92 7.84
C GLY A 15 8.08 13.59 7.97
N VAL A 16 7.63 12.54 7.27
CA VAL A 16 8.31 11.24 7.24
C VAL A 16 9.74 11.37 6.72
N GLY A 17 9.94 12.05 5.58
CA GLY A 17 11.27 12.26 5.00
C GLY A 17 12.21 12.97 5.96
N THR A 18 11.74 14.03 6.63
CA THR A 18 12.53 14.79 7.61
C THR A 18 12.95 13.92 8.79
N VAL A 19 12.01 13.18 9.40
CA VAL A 19 12.30 12.36 10.59
C VAL A 19 13.21 11.19 10.23
N VAL A 20 12.95 10.48 9.14
CA VAL A 20 13.75 9.34 8.69
C VAL A 20 15.17 9.79 8.32
N SER A 21 15.34 10.93 7.62
CA SER A 21 16.66 11.46 7.32
C SER A 21 17.46 11.80 8.58
N LYS A 22 16.81 12.37 9.60
CA LYS A 22 17.47 12.63 10.90
C LYS A 22 17.90 11.36 11.58
N LEU A 23 17.04 10.33 11.58
CA LEU A 23 17.37 9.02 12.16
C LEU A 23 18.56 8.37 11.42
N PHE A 24 18.58 8.42 10.09
CA PHE A 24 19.68 7.89 9.30
C PHE A 24 21.00 8.58 9.62
N ASN A 25 20.99 9.90 9.76
CA ASN A 25 22.20 10.67 10.12
C ASN A 25 22.68 10.42 11.56
N ILE A 26 21.75 10.13 12.50
CA ILE A 26 22.10 9.88 13.91
C ILE A 26 22.60 8.46 14.10
N VAL A 27 21.91 7.48 13.51
CA VAL A 27 22.19 6.05 13.70
C VAL A 27 23.25 5.54 12.73
N ASN A 28 23.28 6.10 11.51
CA ASN A 28 24.14 5.70 10.41
C ASN A 28 24.14 4.17 10.17
N PRO A 29 22.96 3.56 9.92
CA PRO A 29 22.84 2.12 9.79
C PRO A 29 23.26 1.64 8.39
N ASP A 30 23.78 0.41 8.28
CA ASP A 30 24.03 -0.23 6.98
C ASP A 30 22.70 -0.59 6.28
N ARG A 31 21.66 -0.92 7.06
CA ARG A 31 20.34 -1.34 6.55
C ARG A 31 19.20 -0.74 7.35
N ALA A 32 18.14 -0.39 6.65
CA ALA A 32 16.89 0.04 7.26
C ALA A 32 15.69 -0.74 6.66
N TYR A 33 14.82 -1.23 7.54
CA TYR A 33 13.73 -2.15 7.19
C TYR A 33 12.38 -1.42 7.25
N PHE A 34 11.62 -1.49 6.16
CA PHE A 34 10.29 -0.86 6.05
C PHE A 34 9.26 -1.85 5.53
N GLY A 35 8.06 -1.84 6.12
CA GLY A 35 6.98 -2.74 5.70
C GLY A 35 6.42 -2.36 4.33
N GLN A 36 6.26 -3.35 3.45
CA GLN A 36 5.64 -3.19 2.12
C GLN A 36 4.16 -2.80 2.20
N LYS A 37 3.51 -2.98 3.36
CA LYS A 37 2.12 -2.53 3.56
C LYS A 37 1.95 -1.05 3.30
N ASP A 38 2.90 -0.23 3.74
CA ASP A 38 2.94 1.21 3.49
C ASP A 38 3.80 1.48 2.24
N ALA A 39 3.41 0.88 1.09
CA ALA A 39 4.20 0.83 -0.12
C ALA A 39 4.62 2.21 -0.66
N GLN A 40 3.74 3.21 -0.58
CA GLN A 40 4.06 4.59 -0.97
C GLN A 40 5.17 5.18 -0.09
N GLN A 41 5.12 4.94 1.22
CA GLN A 41 6.18 5.37 2.14
C GLN A 41 7.50 4.69 1.80
N LEU A 42 7.50 3.38 1.55
CA LEU A 42 8.69 2.62 1.16
C LEU A 42 9.30 3.17 -0.14
N ALA A 43 8.48 3.44 -1.16
CA ALA A 43 8.93 4.00 -2.43
C ALA A 43 9.58 5.40 -2.24
N ILE A 44 8.96 6.25 -1.43
CA ILE A 44 9.48 7.60 -1.12
C ILE A 44 10.80 7.51 -0.35
N ILE A 45 10.92 6.61 0.62
CA ILE A 45 12.17 6.44 1.40
C ILE A 45 13.28 5.91 0.50
N LYS A 46 13.01 4.93 -0.36
CA LYS A 46 13.99 4.43 -1.34
C LYS A 46 14.46 5.55 -2.26
N ARG A 47 13.54 6.39 -2.74
CA ARG A 47 13.86 7.54 -3.56
C ARG A 47 14.69 8.57 -2.81
N MET A 48 14.33 8.89 -1.57
CA MET A 48 15.06 9.83 -0.72
C MET A 48 16.51 9.37 -0.48
N VAL A 49 16.71 8.09 -0.16
CA VAL A 49 18.04 7.51 0.05
C VAL A 49 18.90 7.65 -1.21
N ARG A 50 18.33 7.34 -2.37
CA ARG A 50 19.02 7.48 -3.66
C ARG A 50 19.34 8.96 -3.98
N ASP A 51 18.35 9.83 -3.87
CA ASP A 51 18.45 11.22 -4.32
C ASP A 51 19.36 12.07 -3.37
N LEU A 52 19.48 11.65 -2.09
CA LEU A 52 20.36 12.28 -1.09
C LEU A 52 21.70 11.53 -0.88
N ASN A 53 21.96 10.50 -1.66
CA ASN A 53 23.18 9.68 -1.60
C ASN A 53 23.48 9.11 -0.19
N PHE A 54 22.45 8.67 0.54
CA PHE A 54 22.66 7.94 1.77
C PHE A 54 23.27 6.56 1.47
N ASP A 55 24.32 6.19 2.17
CA ASP A 55 24.92 4.85 2.08
C ASP A 55 24.18 3.84 2.97
N ILE A 56 22.90 3.61 2.65
CA ILE A 56 22.00 2.76 3.43
C ILE A 56 21.18 1.89 2.49
N GLU A 57 21.18 0.59 2.72
CA GLU A 57 20.30 -0.35 2.02
C GLU A 57 18.88 -0.29 2.60
N ILE A 58 17.87 0.03 1.77
CA ILE A 58 16.47 0.00 2.19
C ILE A 58 15.84 -1.34 1.82
N VAL A 59 15.53 -2.12 2.85
CA VAL A 59 14.93 -3.45 2.73
C VAL A 59 13.42 -3.36 2.92
N GLY A 60 12.65 -3.77 1.90
CA GLY A 60 11.19 -3.91 2.00
C GLY A 60 10.82 -5.23 2.67
N CYS A 61 10.10 -5.17 3.80
CA CYS A 61 9.61 -6.36 4.48
C CYS A 61 8.22 -6.75 3.96
N PRO A 62 7.95 -8.03 3.67
CA PRO A 62 6.65 -8.50 3.23
C PRO A 62 5.53 -8.11 4.20
N ILE A 63 4.31 -8.00 3.67
CA ILE A 63 3.13 -7.71 4.48
C ILE A 63 2.87 -8.87 5.45
N VAL A 64 2.94 -8.59 6.73
CA VAL A 64 2.52 -9.56 7.76
C VAL A 64 1.01 -9.55 7.84
N ARG A 65 0.41 -10.75 7.75
CA ARG A 65 -1.04 -10.93 7.82
C ARG A 65 -1.43 -11.67 9.10
N GLU A 66 -2.64 -11.44 9.55
CA GLU A 66 -3.28 -12.23 10.60
C GLU A 66 -3.71 -13.60 10.01
N GLU A 67 -4.09 -14.57 10.86
CA GLU A 67 -4.45 -15.93 10.44
C GLU A 67 -5.58 -15.97 9.40
N ASP A 68 -6.48 -14.99 9.44
CA ASP A 68 -7.59 -14.84 8.50
C ASP A 68 -7.25 -14.05 7.23
N GLY A 69 -5.99 -13.63 7.07
CA GLY A 69 -5.45 -12.95 5.89
C GLY A 69 -5.46 -11.43 5.96
N LEU A 70 -6.08 -10.80 6.96
CA LEU A 70 -6.06 -9.34 7.09
C LEU A 70 -4.63 -8.83 7.35
N ALA A 71 -4.21 -7.81 6.61
CA ALA A 71 -2.91 -7.17 6.84
C ALA A 71 -2.84 -6.61 8.27
N LYS A 72 -1.79 -6.96 9.03
CA LYS A 72 -1.59 -6.47 10.40
C LYS A 72 -1.49 -4.95 10.46
N SER A 73 -2.28 -4.36 11.34
CA SER A 73 -2.30 -2.92 11.58
C SER A 73 -2.77 -2.60 13.00
N SER A 74 -2.18 -1.58 13.63
CA SER A 74 -2.73 -1.04 14.89
C SER A 74 -4.17 -0.53 14.72
N ARG A 75 -4.56 -0.13 13.52
CA ARG A 75 -5.93 0.30 13.20
C ARG A 75 -6.95 -0.83 13.28
N ASN A 76 -6.54 -2.10 13.19
CA ASN A 76 -7.44 -3.25 13.32
C ASN A 76 -8.08 -3.31 14.71
N THR A 77 -7.44 -2.73 15.74
CA THR A 77 -7.99 -2.65 17.09
C THR A 77 -9.19 -1.73 17.25
N TYR A 78 -9.42 -0.84 16.27
CA TYR A 78 -10.59 0.06 16.26
C TYR A 78 -11.83 -0.55 15.63
N LEU A 79 -11.70 -1.72 15.00
CA LEU A 79 -12.81 -2.40 14.34
C LEU A 79 -13.69 -3.13 15.37
N SER A 80 -15.00 -2.98 15.25
CA SER A 80 -15.96 -3.86 15.91
C SER A 80 -15.86 -5.28 15.36
N LYS A 81 -16.52 -6.25 16.00
CA LYS A 81 -16.51 -7.65 15.53
C LYS A 81 -17.04 -7.81 14.09
N ASP A 82 -18.05 -7.05 13.73
CA ASP A 82 -18.64 -7.12 12.40
C ASP A 82 -17.80 -6.36 11.36
N GLU A 83 -17.28 -5.18 11.72
CA GLU A 83 -16.32 -4.45 10.89
C GLU A 83 -15.04 -5.27 10.66
N ARG A 84 -14.61 -6.04 11.67
CA ARG A 84 -13.43 -6.91 11.52
C ARG A 84 -13.64 -8.03 10.49
N LYS A 85 -14.87 -8.60 10.42
CA LYS A 85 -15.24 -9.57 9.39
C LYS A 85 -15.33 -8.91 8.01
N ALA A 86 -15.98 -7.74 7.94
CA ALA A 86 -16.09 -6.95 6.72
C ALA A 86 -14.72 -6.55 6.15
N ALA A 87 -13.73 -6.25 7.03
CA ALA A 87 -12.39 -5.89 6.63
C ALA A 87 -11.64 -6.95 5.82
N LEU A 88 -12.06 -8.23 5.92
CA LEU A 88 -11.46 -9.32 5.13
C LEU A 88 -11.68 -9.17 3.62
N ILE A 89 -12.61 -8.29 3.21
CA ILE A 89 -12.81 -8.00 1.80
C ILE A 89 -11.55 -7.41 1.15
N LEU A 90 -10.70 -6.68 1.91
CA LEU A 90 -9.48 -6.11 1.40
C LEU A 90 -8.49 -7.22 0.98
N SER A 91 -8.25 -8.21 1.85
CA SER A 91 -7.34 -9.31 1.54
C SER A 91 -7.86 -10.19 0.40
N LYS A 92 -9.19 -10.36 0.30
CA LYS A 92 -9.81 -11.07 -0.82
C LYS A 92 -9.62 -10.33 -2.14
N ALA A 93 -9.79 -9.01 -2.13
CA ALA A 93 -9.59 -8.17 -3.32
C ALA A 93 -8.13 -8.15 -3.77
N VAL A 94 -7.18 -8.05 -2.83
CA VAL A 94 -5.73 -8.18 -3.14
C VAL A 94 -5.45 -9.52 -3.79
N LYS A 95 -5.94 -10.62 -3.20
CA LYS A 95 -5.74 -11.96 -3.75
C LYS A 95 -6.34 -12.10 -5.14
N LEU A 96 -7.55 -11.60 -5.37
CA LEU A 96 -8.17 -11.60 -6.71
C LEU A 96 -7.28 -10.89 -7.74
N GLY A 97 -6.83 -9.67 -7.44
CA GLY A 97 -5.97 -8.91 -8.34
C GLY A 97 -4.63 -9.60 -8.62
N GLU A 98 -4.02 -10.17 -7.58
CA GLU A 98 -2.78 -10.94 -7.70
C GLU A 98 -2.97 -12.21 -8.54
N ASP A 99 -4.06 -12.95 -8.35
CA ASP A 99 -4.38 -14.17 -9.10
C ASP A 99 -4.66 -13.83 -10.58
N MET A 100 -5.35 -12.72 -10.88
CA MET A 100 -5.56 -12.24 -12.25
C MET A 100 -4.24 -11.90 -12.94
N ALA A 101 -3.36 -11.16 -12.27
CA ALA A 101 -2.04 -10.81 -12.80
C ALA A 101 -1.20 -12.08 -13.07
N LYS A 102 -1.18 -13.04 -12.15
CA LYS A 102 -0.50 -14.34 -12.32
C LYS A 102 -1.10 -15.19 -13.45
N ALA A 103 -2.40 -15.06 -13.70
CA ALA A 103 -3.08 -15.72 -14.82
C ALA A 103 -2.78 -15.06 -16.18
N GLY A 104 -2.00 -13.99 -16.20
CA GLY A 104 -1.58 -13.31 -17.44
C GLY A 104 -2.45 -12.12 -17.85
N GLU A 105 -3.38 -11.65 -17.00
CA GLU A 105 -4.08 -10.40 -17.28
C GLU A 105 -3.09 -9.22 -17.21
N LYS A 106 -3.01 -8.45 -18.28
CA LYS A 106 -2.09 -7.33 -18.40
C LYS A 106 -2.76 -5.97 -18.29
N ASP A 107 -4.07 -5.92 -18.47
CA ASP A 107 -4.84 -4.68 -18.37
C ASP A 107 -5.06 -4.31 -16.89
N THR A 108 -4.37 -3.26 -16.42
CA THR A 108 -4.49 -2.79 -15.04
C THR A 108 -5.88 -2.25 -14.73
N ASP A 109 -6.55 -1.61 -15.70
CA ASP A 109 -7.89 -1.05 -15.50
C ASP A 109 -8.90 -2.19 -15.25
N LYS A 110 -8.72 -3.33 -15.94
CA LYS A 110 -9.55 -4.50 -15.74
C LYS A 110 -9.32 -5.14 -14.35
N ILE A 111 -8.07 -5.31 -13.94
CA ILE A 111 -7.74 -5.83 -12.60
C ILE A 111 -8.34 -4.92 -11.53
N VAL A 112 -8.11 -3.62 -11.61
CA VAL A 112 -8.64 -2.63 -10.66
C VAL A 112 -10.17 -2.66 -10.63
N SER A 113 -10.83 -2.75 -11.79
CA SER A 113 -12.29 -2.82 -11.88
C SER A 113 -12.87 -4.06 -11.18
N GLU A 114 -12.27 -5.23 -11.37
CA GLU A 114 -12.73 -6.46 -10.71
C GLU A 114 -12.49 -6.41 -9.19
N MET A 115 -11.37 -5.84 -8.74
CA MET A 115 -11.12 -5.60 -7.32
C MET A 115 -12.18 -4.66 -6.72
N ILE A 116 -12.52 -3.56 -7.40
CA ILE A 116 -13.55 -2.61 -6.98
C ILE A 116 -14.90 -3.31 -6.87
N LYS A 117 -15.32 -4.04 -7.89
CA LYS A 117 -16.58 -4.80 -7.87
C LYS A 117 -16.67 -5.75 -6.68
N LEU A 118 -15.57 -6.44 -6.36
CA LEU A 118 -15.53 -7.34 -5.21
C LEU A 118 -15.65 -6.56 -3.90
N ILE A 119 -14.95 -5.43 -3.74
CA ILE A 119 -15.04 -4.62 -2.53
C ILE A 119 -16.45 -4.07 -2.33
N GLU A 120 -17.12 -3.65 -3.40
CA GLU A 120 -18.49 -3.10 -3.37
C GLU A 120 -19.55 -4.14 -2.97
N THR A 121 -19.23 -5.44 -2.96
CA THR A 121 -20.12 -6.47 -2.38
C THR A 121 -20.24 -6.38 -0.86
N GLU A 122 -19.31 -5.68 -0.20
CA GLU A 122 -19.33 -5.50 1.26
C GLU A 122 -19.99 -4.16 1.62
N PRO A 123 -21.20 -4.18 2.21
CA PRO A 123 -21.96 -2.95 2.49
C PRO A 123 -21.28 -1.98 3.46
N MET A 124 -20.36 -2.48 4.31
CA MET A 124 -19.62 -1.66 5.27
C MET A 124 -18.37 -1.04 4.65
N ALA A 125 -18.02 -1.41 3.41
CA ALA A 125 -16.84 -0.91 2.73
C ALA A 125 -17.14 0.36 1.94
N LYS A 126 -16.29 1.39 2.10
CA LYS A 126 -16.30 2.59 1.28
C LYS A 126 -14.90 2.78 0.70
N ILE A 127 -14.79 2.63 -0.61
CA ILE A 127 -13.52 2.78 -1.31
C ILE A 127 -13.06 4.24 -1.25
N ASP A 128 -11.81 4.45 -0.88
CA ASP A 128 -11.10 5.72 -1.00
C ASP A 128 -10.36 5.74 -2.35
N TYR A 129 -9.54 4.72 -2.61
CA TYR A 129 -8.96 4.45 -3.92
C TYR A 129 -8.58 2.96 -4.10
N VAL A 130 -8.53 2.52 -5.36
CA VAL A 130 -7.84 1.31 -5.85
C VAL A 130 -7.10 1.72 -7.10
N GLN A 131 -5.78 1.55 -7.14
CA GLN A 131 -4.94 2.05 -8.24
C GLN A 131 -3.77 1.12 -8.52
N ALA A 132 -3.41 1.03 -9.81
CA ALA A 132 -2.18 0.40 -10.27
C ALA A 132 -1.18 1.49 -10.67
N VAL A 133 0.03 1.40 -10.11
CA VAL A 133 1.10 2.36 -10.34
C VAL A 133 2.44 1.63 -10.54
N ASP A 134 3.35 2.25 -11.25
CA ASP A 134 4.74 1.81 -11.29
C ASP A 134 5.33 1.82 -9.87
N ALA A 135 5.92 0.72 -9.45
CA ALA A 135 6.35 0.54 -8.05
C ALA A 135 7.53 1.45 -7.64
N VAL A 136 8.23 2.03 -8.62
CA VAL A 136 9.39 2.91 -8.38
C VAL A 136 9.00 4.38 -8.44
N SER A 137 8.31 4.78 -9.51
CA SER A 137 7.95 6.17 -9.77
C SER A 137 6.62 6.60 -9.14
N VAL A 138 5.80 5.61 -8.72
CA VAL A 138 4.44 5.80 -8.20
C VAL A 138 3.51 6.52 -9.22
N LYS A 139 3.82 6.44 -10.51
CA LYS A 139 2.98 6.98 -11.58
C LYS A 139 1.97 5.93 -12.04
N PRO A 140 0.73 6.34 -12.37
CA PRO A 140 -0.27 5.42 -12.91
C PRO A 140 0.24 4.68 -14.16
N VAL A 141 -0.07 3.39 -14.24
CA VAL A 141 0.25 2.53 -15.40
C VAL A 141 -1.01 1.83 -15.90
N LYS A 142 -1.04 1.52 -17.21
CA LYS A 142 -2.17 0.83 -17.84
C LYS A 142 -1.89 -0.64 -18.12
N GLU A 143 -0.65 -1.06 -18.00
CA GLU A 143 -0.24 -2.44 -18.26
C GLU A 143 0.55 -3.00 -17.09
N MET A 144 0.35 -4.28 -16.79
CA MET A 144 1.11 -5.04 -15.80
C MET A 144 2.51 -5.40 -16.31
N THR A 145 3.30 -4.36 -16.61
CA THR A 145 4.72 -4.50 -16.97
C THR A 145 5.56 -4.23 -15.74
N ALA A 146 6.08 -5.27 -15.13
CA ALA A 146 6.78 -5.25 -13.84
C ALA A 146 7.88 -4.17 -13.69
N PRO A 147 8.09 -3.63 -12.47
CA PRO A 147 7.31 -3.90 -11.26
C PRO A 147 6.09 -2.96 -11.13
N VAL A 148 4.91 -3.54 -10.92
CA VAL A 148 3.66 -2.77 -10.72
C VAL A 148 3.15 -2.96 -9.29
N LEU A 149 2.87 -1.86 -8.62
CA LEU A 149 2.19 -1.82 -7.32
C LEU A 149 0.69 -1.60 -7.55
N VAL A 150 -0.13 -2.55 -7.11
CA VAL A 150 -1.59 -2.35 -7.01
C VAL A 150 -1.92 -2.11 -5.55
N ALA A 151 -2.38 -0.90 -5.25
CA ALA A 151 -2.62 -0.44 -3.89
C ALA A 151 -4.06 0.05 -3.72
N MET A 152 -4.60 -0.18 -2.52
CA MET A 152 -5.93 0.27 -2.17
C MET A 152 -5.98 0.92 -0.79
N ALA A 153 -6.96 1.79 -0.62
CA ALA A 153 -7.41 2.27 0.67
C ALA A 153 -8.93 2.19 0.72
N VAL A 154 -9.45 1.58 1.78
CA VAL A 154 -10.88 1.34 1.97
C VAL A 154 -11.25 1.68 3.41
N TYR A 155 -12.33 2.43 3.59
CA TYR A 155 -12.93 2.62 4.89
C TYR A 155 -13.85 1.44 5.21
N ILE A 156 -13.69 0.85 6.38
CA ILE A 156 -14.65 -0.06 6.99
C ILE A 156 -15.25 0.69 8.18
N GLY A 157 -16.51 1.07 8.07
CA GLY A 157 -17.09 2.04 8.99
C GLY A 157 -16.29 3.35 8.99
N LYS A 158 -15.68 3.71 10.12
CA LYS A 158 -14.84 4.92 10.26
C LYS A 158 -13.33 4.64 10.11
N THR A 159 -12.95 3.37 10.05
CA THR A 159 -11.53 2.97 10.05
C THR A 159 -11.01 2.84 8.62
N ARG A 160 -10.02 3.66 8.27
CA ARG A 160 -9.34 3.58 6.98
C ARG A 160 -8.24 2.52 7.03
N LEU A 161 -8.41 1.49 6.24
CA LEU A 161 -7.48 0.38 6.06
C LEU A 161 -6.79 0.47 4.70
N ILE A 162 -5.56 -0.03 4.62
CA ILE A 162 -4.80 -0.12 3.38
C ILE A 162 -4.29 -1.54 3.18
N ASP A 163 -4.21 -1.95 1.92
CA ASP A 163 -3.57 -3.19 1.51
C ASP A 163 -3.02 -3.04 0.08
N ASN A 164 -2.13 -3.92 -0.32
CA ASN A 164 -1.54 -3.89 -1.66
C ASN A 164 -0.88 -5.22 -2.02
N PHE A 165 -0.49 -5.33 -3.30
CA PHE A 165 0.48 -6.32 -3.77
C PHE A 165 1.40 -5.70 -4.82
N ILE A 166 2.56 -6.32 -5.01
CA ILE A 166 3.52 -5.94 -6.06
C ILE A 166 3.61 -7.11 -7.04
N TYR A 167 3.39 -6.80 -8.32
CA TYR A 167 3.63 -7.73 -9.41
C TYR A 167 5.04 -7.49 -9.96
N GLU A 168 5.88 -8.51 -9.91
CA GLU A 168 7.28 -8.42 -10.30
C GLU A 168 7.57 -9.03 -11.71
N GLY A 169 6.53 -9.58 -12.36
CA GLY A 169 6.63 -10.21 -13.69
C GLY A 169 6.61 -11.72 -13.66
#